data_27b1add839179d2cc03e76d12586e6fb
#
_entry.id   27b1add839179d2cc03e76d12586e6fb
#
_cell.length_a   1.000
_cell.length_b   1.000
_cell.length_c   1.000
_cell.angle_alpha   90.00
_cell.angle_beta   90.00
_cell.angle_gamma   90.00
#
_symmetry.space_group_name_H-M   'P 1'
#
loop_
_entity.id
_entity.type
_entity.pdbx_description
1 polymer ?
#
loop_
_entity_poly.entity_id
_entity_poly.type
_entity_poly.pdbx_seq_one_letter_code
_entity_poly.pdbx_strand_id
1 'polypeptide(L)'
;MKKLTVTILCILFLFPTFVFAKKVTTVVSPLEKFKKSFPKNNFESITPTAINGVYEVYTGNQIYYYMPKDDVILYGSLISKDGINITRESSMKKMAQKMAKLPLDSALKIGNGKTTVVEFMDPNCYHCRQAYKFFSQRQDITLYVFFFPLSKESGDKIKNILCSKDVSKTYDDVMNGKLDNNAPLPACTDKKVDETVKTHMRLASQIGVRGTPLFYIKGQVFDGFEPSAIEKLLKD
;
A
#
# COMPACT_ATOMS: atom_id res chain seq x y z
N MET A 1 -99.49 -30.99 -1.22
CA MET A 1 -98.40 -30.09 -1.00
C MET A 1 -97.15 -30.93 -0.67
N LYS A 2 -96.29 -31.25 -1.71
CA LYS A 2 -95.12 -32.11 -1.53
C LYS A 2 -93.92 -31.17 -1.36
N LYS A 3 -93.21 -31.23 -0.23
CA LYS A 3 -91.97 -30.51 0.03
C LYS A 3 -90.78 -31.26 -0.64
N LEU A 4 -90.13 -30.64 -1.56
CA LEU A 4 -88.96 -31.16 -2.23
C LEU A 4 -87.73 -30.72 -1.44
N THR A 5 -87.03 -31.67 -0.83
CA THR A 5 -85.77 -31.40 -0.08
C THR A 5 -84.58 -31.59 -1.07
N VAL A 6 -83.93 -30.52 -1.36
CA VAL A 6 -82.66 -30.51 -2.22
C VAL A 6 -81.45 -30.69 -1.31
N THR A 7 -80.81 -31.84 -1.43
CA THR A 7 -79.51 -32.13 -0.73
C THR A 7 -78.41 -31.68 -1.58
N ILE A 8 -77.69 -30.63 -1.14
CA ILE A 8 -76.45 -30.11 -1.81
C ILE A 8 -75.27 -30.97 -1.34
N LEU A 9 -74.71 -31.75 -2.25
CA LEU A 9 -73.52 -32.54 -2.01
C LEU A 9 -72.23 -31.63 -2.29
N CYS A 10 -71.60 -31.16 -1.21
CA CYS A 10 -70.31 -30.44 -1.32
C CYS A 10 -69.21 -31.45 -1.58
N ILE A 11 -68.71 -31.47 -2.83
CA ILE A 11 -67.53 -32.23 -3.20
C ILE A 11 -66.31 -31.34 -2.88
N LEU A 12 -65.55 -31.69 -1.83
CA LEU A 12 -64.25 -31.08 -1.47
C LEU A 12 -63.20 -31.61 -2.46
N PHE A 13 -62.82 -30.76 -3.41
CA PHE A 13 -61.59 -31.01 -4.24
C PHE A 13 -60.35 -30.75 -3.41
N LEU A 14 -59.68 -31.79 -2.91
CA LEU A 14 -58.35 -31.75 -2.36
C LEU A 14 -57.34 -31.63 -3.50
N PHE A 15 -56.93 -30.37 -3.80
CA PHE A 15 -55.80 -30.14 -4.68
C PHE A 15 -54.51 -30.40 -3.90
N PRO A 16 -53.64 -31.32 -4.36
CA PRO A 16 -52.34 -31.48 -3.78
C PRO A 16 -51.48 -30.23 -4.09
N THR A 17 -51.18 -29.41 -3.09
CA THR A 17 -50.22 -28.32 -3.24
C THR A 17 -48.83 -28.91 -3.35
N PHE A 18 -48.33 -29.00 -4.58
CA PHE A 18 -46.90 -29.29 -4.82
C PHE A 18 -46.07 -28.10 -4.34
N VAL A 19 -45.53 -28.19 -3.12
CA VAL A 19 -44.54 -27.25 -2.61
C VAL A 19 -43.20 -27.57 -3.32
N PHE A 20 -42.91 -26.83 -4.37
CA PHE A 20 -41.56 -26.83 -4.97
C PHE A 20 -40.61 -26.20 -3.94
N ALA A 21 -39.91 -27.01 -3.16
CA ALA A 21 -38.81 -26.59 -2.33
C ALA A 21 -37.70 -26.07 -3.28
N LYS A 22 -37.62 -24.74 -3.44
CA LYS A 22 -36.53 -24.06 -4.15
C LYS A 22 -35.26 -24.38 -3.38
N LYS A 23 -34.41 -25.25 -3.93
CA LYS A 23 -33.09 -25.57 -3.36
C LYS A 23 -32.31 -24.26 -3.26
N VAL A 24 -32.25 -23.66 -2.07
CA VAL A 24 -31.41 -22.49 -1.80
C VAL A 24 -29.98 -22.97 -1.93
N THR A 25 -29.40 -22.81 -3.12
CA THR A 25 -27.98 -23.00 -3.31
C THR A 25 -27.30 -21.86 -2.57
N THR A 26 -26.78 -22.14 -1.40
CA THR A 26 -25.92 -21.20 -0.64
C THR A 26 -24.72 -20.90 -1.52
N VAL A 27 -24.72 -19.74 -2.17
CA VAL A 27 -23.58 -19.25 -2.94
C VAL A 27 -22.51 -18.90 -1.90
N VAL A 28 -21.52 -19.78 -1.75
CA VAL A 28 -20.35 -19.56 -0.90
C VAL A 28 -19.65 -18.32 -1.41
N SER A 29 -19.39 -17.35 -0.53
CA SER A 29 -18.71 -16.12 -0.93
C SER A 29 -17.29 -16.42 -1.45
N PRO A 30 -16.76 -15.62 -2.41
CA PRO A 30 -15.38 -15.79 -2.90
C PRO A 30 -14.35 -15.77 -1.77
N LEU A 31 -14.59 -14.98 -0.74
CA LEU A 31 -13.77 -14.92 0.47
C LEU A 31 -13.75 -16.25 1.24
N GLU A 32 -14.93 -16.84 1.51
CA GLU A 32 -15.02 -18.11 2.23
C GLU A 32 -14.44 -19.26 1.42
N LYS A 33 -14.69 -19.27 0.10
CA LYS A 33 -14.11 -20.25 -0.80
C LYS A 33 -12.58 -20.16 -0.81
N PHE A 34 -12.02 -18.94 -0.92
CA PHE A 34 -10.59 -18.71 -0.87
C PHE A 34 -9.96 -19.23 0.43
N LYS A 35 -10.52 -18.88 1.60
CA LYS A 35 -10.04 -19.35 2.90
C LYS A 35 -10.00 -20.85 3.02
N LYS A 36 -10.99 -21.52 2.44
CA LYS A 36 -11.09 -23.00 2.44
C LYS A 36 -10.04 -23.63 1.54
N SER A 37 -9.86 -23.08 0.34
CA SER A 37 -8.96 -23.65 -0.68
C SER A 37 -7.49 -23.31 -0.44
N PHE A 38 -7.23 -22.15 0.16
CA PHE A 38 -5.88 -21.63 0.39
C PHE A 38 -5.64 -21.21 1.87
N PRO A 39 -5.78 -22.15 2.83
CA PRO A 39 -5.78 -21.84 4.26
C PRO A 39 -4.45 -21.29 4.79
N LYS A 40 -3.35 -21.48 4.04
CA LYS A 40 -2.00 -20.98 4.41
C LYS A 40 -1.69 -19.59 3.84
N ASN A 41 -2.56 -19.06 2.97
CA ASN A 41 -2.34 -17.77 2.33
C ASN A 41 -2.94 -16.65 3.20
N ASN A 42 -2.08 -15.82 3.77
CA ASN A 42 -2.51 -14.61 4.46
C ASN A 42 -2.96 -13.54 3.45
N PHE A 43 -4.00 -12.79 3.81
CA PHE A 43 -4.48 -11.66 3.00
C PHE A 43 -5.17 -10.63 3.89
N GLU A 44 -5.17 -9.37 3.45
CA GLU A 44 -5.88 -8.28 4.10
C GLU A 44 -7.28 -8.07 3.48
N SER A 45 -7.39 -8.26 2.17
CA SER A 45 -8.68 -8.09 1.47
C SER A 45 -8.78 -8.95 0.21
N ILE A 46 -10.05 -9.32 -0.13
CA ILE A 46 -10.42 -9.88 -1.42
C ILE A 46 -11.54 -9.01 -1.99
N THR A 47 -11.32 -8.45 -3.17
CA THR A 47 -12.25 -7.52 -3.82
C THR A 47 -12.47 -7.90 -5.29
N PRO A 48 -13.69 -7.71 -5.83
CA PRO A 48 -13.93 -7.96 -7.25
C PRO A 48 -13.12 -7.00 -8.11
N THR A 49 -12.67 -7.49 -9.28
CA THR A 49 -12.07 -6.66 -10.32
C THR A 49 -13.12 -6.29 -11.37
N ALA A 50 -12.74 -5.47 -12.37
CA ALA A 50 -13.58 -5.20 -13.53
C ALA A 50 -13.77 -6.44 -14.44
N ILE A 51 -12.97 -7.50 -14.25
CA ILE A 51 -13.07 -8.74 -15.00
C ILE A 51 -13.99 -9.69 -14.24
N ASN A 52 -15.09 -10.10 -14.88
CA ASN A 52 -16.06 -11.00 -14.26
C ASN A 52 -15.41 -12.31 -13.79
N GLY A 53 -15.67 -12.69 -12.55
CA GLY A 53 -15.14 -13.91 -11.94
C GLY A 53 -13.68 -13.83 -11.49
N VAL A 54 -13.01 -12.67 -11.60
CA VAL A 54 -11.65 -12.44 -11.15
C VAL A 54 -11.65 -11.51 -9.94
N TYR A 55 -11.02 -11.93 -8.86
CA TYR A 55 -10.92 -11.18 -7.60
C TYR A 55 -9.49 -10.80 -7.30
N GLU A 56 -9.26 -9.54 -6.94
CA GLU A 56 -7.98 -9.07 -6.41
C GLU A 56 -7.83 -9.52 -4.97
N VAL A 57 -6.72 -10.18 -4.66
CA VAL A 57 -6.32 -10.58 -3.31
C VAL A 57 -5.11 -9.76 -2.90
N TYR A 58 -5.29 -8.96 -1.85
CA TYR A 58 -4.23 -8.11 -1.31
C TYR A 58 -3.70 -8.67 0.00
N THR A 59 -2.38 -8.85 0.08
CA THR A 59 -1.69 -9.44 1.25
C THR A 59 -1.05 -8.41 2.18
N GLY A 60 -1.29 -7.12 1.92
CA GLY A 60 -0.64 -6.02 2.64
C GLY A 60 0.55 -5.40 1.91
N ASN A 61 1.22 -6.14 1.05
CA ASN A 61 2.34 -5.65 0.24
C ASN A 61 2.37 -6.21 -1.19
N GLN A 62 1.50 -7.16 -1.51
CA GLN A 62 1.39 -7.78 -2.83
C GLN A 62 -0.06 -7.92 -3.25
N ILE A 63 -0.28 -7.94 -4.56
CA ILE A 63 -1.55 -8.23 -5.20
C ILE A 63 -1.36 -9.46 -6.06
N TYR A 64 -2.32 -10.39 -5.97
CA TYR A 64 -2.53 -11.48 -6.91
C TYR A 64 -4.02 -11.66 -7.15
N TYR A 65 -4.40 -12.56 -8.05
CA TYR A 65 -5.79 -12.70 -8.46
C TYR A 65 -6.29 -14.10 -8.16
N TYR A 66 -7.56 -14.17 -7.76
CA TYR A 66 -8.25 -15.43 -7.48
C TYR A 66 -9.46 -15.60 -8.40
N MET A 67 -9.60 -16.76 -8.98
CA MET A 67 -10.72 -17.17 -9.82
C MET A 67 -11.49 -18.30 -9.13
N PRO A 68 -12.60 -17.97 -8.42
CA PRO A 68 -13.35 -18.94 -7.61
C PRO A 68 -13.95 -20.08 -8.42
N LYS A 69 -14.29 -19.88 -9.69
CA LYS A 69 -14.88 -20.92 -10.53
C LYS A 69 -13.92 -22.10 -10.69
N ASP A 70 -12.68 -21.80 -10.99
CA ASP A 70 -11.65 -22.80 -11.30
C ASP A 70 -10.76 -23.11 -10.09
N ASP A 71 -10.94 -22.38 -9.00
CA ASP A 71 -10.21 -22.49 -7.74
C ASP A 71 -8.69 -22.29 -7.88
N VAL A 72 -8.29 -21.30 -8.68
CA VAL A 72 -6.89 -21.03 -9.03
C VAL A 72 -6.47 -19.61 -8.64
N ILE A 73 -5.16 -19.45 -8.36
CA ILE A 73 -4.50 -18.17 -8.14
C ILE A 73 -3.63 -17.83 -9.35
N LEU A 74 -3.68 -16.56 -9.78
CA LEU A 74 -2.80 -15.99 -10.78
C LEU A 74 -1.88 -14.96 -10.15
N TYR A 75 -0.58 -15.18 -10.21
CA TYR A 75 0.44 -14.17 -9.89
C TYR A 75 0.82 -13.42 -11.15
N GLY A 76 0.62 -12.10 -11.16
CA GLY A 76 0.91 -11.28 -12.33
C GLY A 76 0.25 -9.91 -12.26
N SER A 77 0.27 -9.21 -13.40
CA SER A 77 -0.34 -7.88 -13.54
C SER A 77 -1.47 -7.91 -14.58
N LEU A 78 -2.55 -7.22 -14.28
CA LEU A 78 -3.60 -6.89 -15.24
C LEU A 78 -3.20 -5.61 -15.96
N ILE A 79 -3.11 -5.70 -17.28
CA ILE A 79 -2.83 -4.56 -18.16
C ILE A 79 -4.08 -4.33 -19.02
N SER A 80 -4.57 -3.09 -19.05
CA SER A 80 -5.69 -2.72 -19.93
C SER A 80 -5.28 -2.73 -21.40
N LYS A 81 -6.27 -2.68 -22.31
CA LYS A 81 -6.02 -2.51 -23.75
C LYS A 81 -5.24 -1.23 -24.10
N ASP A 82 -5.31 -0.22 -23.25
CA ASP A 82 -4.63 1.07 -23.42
C ASP A 82 -3.24 1.08 -22.75
N GLY A 83 -2.72 -0.09 -22.32
CA GLY A 83 -1.41 -0.24 -21.71
C GLY A 83 -1.33 0.14 -20.24
N ILE A 84 -2.45 0.45 -19.58
CA ILE A 84 -2.49 0.85 -18.17
C ILE A 84 -2.31 -0.39 -17.28
N ASN A 85 -1.35 -0.33 -16.36
CA ASN A 85 -1.15 -1.38 -15.36
C ASN A 85 -2.11 -1.20 -14.18
N ILE A 86 -3.28 -1.83 -14.27
CA ILE A 86 -4.36 -1.78 -13.25
C ILE A 86 -3.87 -2.29 -11.89
N THR A 87 -3.04 -3.33 -11.89
CA THR A 87 -2.45 -3.88 -10.65
C THR A 87 -1.55 -2.85 -9.94
N ARG A 88 -0.73 -2.14 -10.71
CA ARG A 88 0.13 -1.08 -10.17
C ARG A 88 -0.71 0.06 -9.61
N GLU A 89 -1.74 0.52 -10.32
CA GLU A 89 -2.64 1.57 -9.82
C GLU A 89 -3.32 1.17 -8.50
N SER A 90 -3.86 -0.06 -8.43
CA SER A 90 -4.45 -0.58 -7.19
C SER A 90 -3.43 -0.64 -6.06
N SER A 91 -2.21 -1.12 -6.34
CA SER A 91 -1.11 -1.18 -5.37
C SER A 91 -0.72 0.21 -4.85
N MET A 92 -0.55 1.19 -5.75
CA MET A 92 -0.21 2.57 -5.38
C MET A 92 -1.31 3.21 -4.52
N LYS A 93 -2.58 2.98 -4.86
CA LYS A 93 -3.72 3.47 -4.06
C LYS A 93 -3.71 2.90 -2.64
N LYS A 94 -3.47 1.59 -2.48
CA LYS A 94 -3.36 0.95 -1.17
C LYS A 94 -2.16 1.45 -0.39
N MET A 95 -1.03 1.65 -1.06
CA MET A 95 0.19 2.22 -0.48
C MET A 95 -0.05 3.66 -0.01
N ALA A 96 -0.72 4.50 -0.81
CA ALA A 96 -1.08 5.87 -0.41
C ALA A 96 -1.92 5.90 0.87
N GLN A 97 -2.89 4.99 1.03
CA GLN A 97 -3.70 4.86 2.25
C GLN A 97 -2.89 4.50 3.49
N LYS A 98 -1.82 3.70 3.32
CA LYS A 98 -0.89 3.36 4.42
C LYS A 98 0.05 4.52 4.73
N MET A 99 0.60 5.17 3.69
CA MET A 99 1.51 6.32 3.87
C MET A 99 0.83 7.52 4.51
N ALA A 100 -0.45 7.75 4.26
CA ALA A 100 -1.24 8.79 4.92
C ALA A 100 -1.37 8.61 6.45
N LYS A 101 -1.09 7.40 6.97
CA LYS A 101 -1.19 7.05 8.39
C LYS A 101 0.18 6.92 9.08
N LEU A 102 1.26 7.28 8.39
CA LEU A 102 2.59 7.21 8.97
C LEU A 102 2.73 8.12 10.18
N PRO A 103 3.40 7.68 11.26
CA PRO A 103 3.72 8.51 12.40
C PRO A 103 4.86 9.47 12.04
N LEU A 104 4.50 10.67 11.56
CA LEU A 104 5.48 11.66 11.07
C LEU A 104 6.48 12.11 12.15
N ASP A 105 6.12 12.00 13.42
CA ASP A 105 7.00 12.32 14.55
C ASP A 105 8.24 11.40 14.63
N SER A 106 8.19 10.23 14.00
CA SER A 106 9.33 9.32 13.92
C SER A 106 10.29 9.63 12.77
N ALA A 107 9.89 10.51 11.83
CA ALA A 107 10.71 10.89 10.68
C ALA A 107 11.69 12.01 11.01
N LEU A 108 12.77 12.09 10.24
CA LEU A 108 13.58 13.31 10.21
C LEU A 108 12.80 14.40 9.45
N LYS A 109 12.52 15.51 10.13
CA LYS A 109 11.80 16.65 9.57
C LYS A 109 12.76 17.69 9.02
N ILE A 110 12.60 18.08 7.76
CA ILE A 110 13.38 19.11 7.07
C ILE A 110 12.43 20.17 6.52
N GLY A 111 12.71 21.45 6.80
CA GLY A 111 11.89 22.57 6.33
C GLY A 111 10.64 22.82 7.18
N ASN A 112 9.91 23.90 6.82
CA ASN A 112 8.72 24.38 7.52
C ASN A 112 7.61 24.87 6.55
N GLY A 113 7.65 24.44 5.30
CA GLY A 113 6.65 24.80 4.31
C GLY A 113 5.30 24.14 4.56
N LYS A 114 4.28 24.62 3.89
CA LYS A 114 2.88 24.20 4.11
C LYS A 114 2.59 22.82 3.51
N THR A 115 3.28 22.43 2.42
CA THR A 115 3.04 21.16 1.75
C THR A 115 3.88 20.05 2.37
N THR A 116 3.22 19.02 2.86
CA THR A 116 3.90 17.83 3.40
C THR A 116 4.36 16.92 2.27
N VAL A 117 5.64 16.57 2.30
CA VAL A 117 6.27 15.55 1.46
C VAL A 117 6.82 14.47 2.38
N VAL A 118 6.44 13.23 2.17
CA VAL A 118 7.00 12.07 2.87
C VAL A 118 7.89 11.32 1.92
N GLU A 119 9.10 10.96 2.36
CA GLU A 119 10.09 10.24 1.55
C GLU A 119 10.65 9.03 2.31
N PHE A 120 10.68 7.87 1.65
CA PHE A 120 11.58 6.79 2.01
C PHE A 120 12.84 6.88 1.16
N MET A 121 14.00 6.97 1.80
CA MET A 121 15.24 7.27 1.09
C MET A 121 16.46 6.50 1.60
N ASP A 122 17.44 6.37 0.72
CA ASP A 122 18.79 5.89 1.01
C ASP A 122 19.81 6.97 0.64
N PRO A 123 20.78 7.32 1.53
CA PRO A 123 21.72 8.42 1.27
C PRO A 123 22.73 8.13 0.16
N ASN A 124 22.92 6.86 -0.23
CA ASN A 124 23.77 6.48 -1.35
C ASN A 124 23.01 6.29 -2.66
N CYS A 125 21.67 6.37 -2.62
CA CYS A 125 20.84 6.25 -3.80
C CYS A 125 20.98 7.49 -4.69
N TYR A 126 21.36 7.29 -5.95
CA TYR A 126 21.51 8.38 -6.91
C TYR A 126 20.24 9.22 -7.09
N HIS A 127 19.10 8.57 -7.26
CA HIS A 127 17.81 9.27 -7.44
C HIS A 127 17.35 9.99 -6.18
N CYS A 128 17.70 9.50 -4.98
CA CYS A 128 17.43 10.22 -3.73
C CYS A 128 18.26 11.52 -3.66
N ARG A 129 19.51 11.49 -4.09
CA ARG A 129 20.35 12.70 -4.14
C ARG A 129 19.86 13.70 -5.20
N GLN A 130 19.33 13.23 -6.32
CA GLN A 130 18.68 14.13 -7.29
C GLN A 130 17.41 14.78 -6.70
N ALA A 131 16.60 14.00 -6.00
CA ALA A 131 15.41 14.49 -5.30
C ALA A 131 15.78 15.49 -4.20
N TYR A 132 16.82 15.20 -3.42
CA TYR A 132 17.34 16.14 -2.43
C TYR A 132 17.69 17.50 -3.06
N LYS A 133 18.43 17.53 -4.20
CA LYS A 133 18.76 18.78 -4.90
C LYS A 133 17.53 19.55 -5.35
N PHE A 134 16.47 18.85 -5.74
CA PHE A 134 15.20 19.46 -6.13
C PHE A 134 14.44 20.03 -4.92
N PHE A 135 14.33 19.28 -3.83
CA PHE A 135 13.57 19.69 -2.66
C PHE A 135 14.32 20.71 -1.79
N SER A 136 15.65 20.68 -1.71
CA SER A 136 16.46 21.60 -0.91
C SER A 136 16.35 23.07 -1.34
N GLN A 137 15.91 23.32 -2.58
CA GLN A 137 15.69 24.68 -3.12
C GLN A 137 14.29 25.21 -2.81
N ARG A 138 13.43 24.44 -2.14
CA ARG A 138 12.02 24.78 -1.90
C ARG A 138 11.78 25.19 -0.46
N GLN A 139 11.05 26.28 -0.30
CA GLN A 139 10.63 26.79 1.04
C GLN A 139 9.15 26.49 1.32
N ASP A 140 8.40 26.04 0.32
CA ASP A 140 6.97 25.78 0.40
C ASP A 140 6.61 24.38 0.93
N ILE A 141 7.62 23.50 1.14
CA ILE A 141 7.43 22.14 1.61
C ILE A 141 8.00 21.90 3.02
N THR A 142 7.46 20.89 3.68
CA THR A 142 8.08 20.20 4.82
C THR A 142 8.32 18.73 4.39
N LEU A 143 9.58 18.32 4.38
CA LEU A 143 10.01 16.98 4.03
C LEU A 143 10.12 16.13 5.30
N TYR A 144 9.46 14.97 5.33
CA TYR A 144 9.55 13.96 6.37
C TYR A 144 10.28 12.74 5.82
N VAL A 145 11.51 12.53 6.28
CA VAL A 145 12.42 11.51 5.77
C VAL A 145 12.36 10.27 6.65
N PHE A 146 11.98 9.15 6.06
CA PHE A 146 12.12 7.80 6.60
C PHE A 146 13.30 7.12 5.93
N PHE A 147 14.31 6.75 6.70
CA PHE A 147 15.50 6.12 6.14
C PHE A 147 15.26 4.65 5.80
N PHE A 148 15.72 4.24 4.62
CA PHE A 148 15.62 2.88 4.13
C PHE A 148 16.99 2.44 3.58
N PRO A 149 17.95 2.05 4.45
CA PRO A 149 19.30 1.71 4.04
C PRO A 149 19.31 0.46 3.14
N LEU A 150 19.91 0.60 1.94
CA LEU A 150 20.07 -0.48 0.98
C LEU A 150 21.42 -1.19 1.14
N SER A 151 22.35 -0.61 1.92
CA SER A 151 23.67 -1.16 2.19
C SER A 151 24.12 -0.88 3.63
N LYS A 152 25.18 -1.57 4.06
CA LYS A 152 25.81 -1.28 5.35
C LYS A 152 26.34 0.16 5.40
N GLU A 153 26.99 0.61 4.34
CA GLU A 153 27.51 1.97 4.23
C GLU A 153 26.40 3.02 4.36
N SER A 154 25.26 2.81 3.70
CA SER A 154 24.06 3.66 3.85
C SER A 154 23.60 3.70 5.30
N GLY A 155 23.57 2.56 5.98
CA GLY A 155 23.22 2.46 7.40
C GLY A 155 24.18 3.26 8.29
N ASP A 156 25.48 3.18 8.03
CA ASP A 156 26.50 3.93 8.79
C ASP A 156 26.33 5.45 8.58
N LYS A 157 26.05 5.90 7.35
CA LYS A 157 25.75 7.32 7.03
C LYS A 157 24.47 7.79 7.74
N ILE A 158 23.41 6.99 7.74
CA ILE A 158 22.16 7.30 8.44
C ILE A 158 22.39 7.47 9.93
N LYS A 159 23.15 6.55 10.55
CA LYS A 159 23.50 6.66 11.96
C LYS A 159 24.32 7.93 12.26
N ASN A 160 25.26 8.28 11.39
CA ASN A 160 26.01 9.52 11.50
C ASN A 160 25.10 10.76 11.45
N ILE A 161 24.13 10.80 10.53
CA ILE A 161 23.13 11.86 10.46
C ILE A 161 22.37 11.96 11.79
N LEU A 162 21.77 10.86 12.24
CA LEU A 162 20.89 10.87 13.40
C LEU A 162 21.61 11.07 14.73
N CYS A 163 22.91 10.74 14.83
CA CYS A 163 23.76 10.97 16.00
C CYS A 163 24.36 12.38 16.06
N SER A 164 24.26 13.13 14.98
CA SER A 164 24.86 14.45 14.91
C SER A 164 24.17 15.45 15.84
N LYS A 165 24.96 16.39 16.39
CA LYS A 165 24.41 17.56 17.11
C LYS A 165 23.62 18.49 16.18
N ASP A 166 24.01 18.56 14.92
CA ASP A 166 23.33 19.30 13.86
C ASP A 166 22.88 18.32 12.77
N VAL A 167 21.74 17.71 13.00
CA VAL A 167 21.17 16.67 12.13
C VAL A 167 20.92 17.22 10.72
N SER A 168 20.38 18.44 10.61
CA SER A 168 20.06 19.04 9.30
C SER A 168 21.31 19.28 8.49
N LYS A 169 22.35 19.87 9.10
CA LYS A 169 23.64 20.11 8.42
C LYS A 169 24.30 18.80 7.99
N THR A 170 24.29 17.78 8.86
CA THR A 170 24.89 16.49 8.55
C THR A 170 24.13 15.77 7.45
N TYR A 171 22.78 15.86 7.44
CA TYR A 171 21.95 15.36 6.34
C TYR A 171 22.35 16.03 5.01
N ASP A 172 22.46 17.35 4.98
CA ASP A 172 22.90 18.10 3.80
C ASP A 172 24.30 17.69 3.33
N ASP A 173 25.24 17.55 4.27
CA ASP A 173 26.63 17.14 3.94
C ASP A 173 26.66 15.72 3.34
N VAL A 174 25.89 14.79 3.87
CA VAL A 174 25.75 13.42 3.34
C VAL A 174 25.10 13.42 1.96
N MET A 175 23.99 14.13 1.80
CA MET A 175 23.26 14.16 0.52
C MET A 175 24.05 14.86 -0.60
N ASN A 176 24.93 15.79 -0.25
CA ASN A 176 25.87 16.43 -1.17
C ASN A 176 27.15 15.60 -1.42
N GLY A 177 27.25 14.40 -0.84
CA GLY A 177 28.37 13.49 -1.09
C GLY A 177 29.66 13.84 -0.35
N LYS A 178 29.64 14.76 0.64
CA LYS A 178 30.85 15.15 1.38
C LYS A 178 31.45 14.01 2.23
N LEU A 179 30.65 12.97 2.49
CA LEU A 179 31.06 11.79 3.25
C LEU A 179 31.26 10.55 2.35
N ASP A 180 31.48 10.72 1.06
CA ASP A 180 31.66 9.62 0.10
C ASP A 180 33.13 9.19 -0.07
N ASN A 181 34.05 9.77 0.69
CA ASN A 181 35.50 9.55 0.61
C ASN A 181 35.98 8.28 1.36
N ASN A 182 35.07 7.42 1.80
CA ASN A 182 35.36 6.21 2.60
C ASN A 182 36.14 6.47 3.90
N ALA A 183 36.18 7.71 4.39
CA ALA A 183 36.73 7.99 5.70
C ALA A 183 35.87 7.34 6.80
N PRO A 184 36.48 6.82 7.87
CA PRO A 184 35.72 6.28 8.99
C PRO A 184 34.78 7.35 9.56
N LEU A 185 33.48 7.01 9.62
CA LEU A 185 32.49 7.87 10.26
C LEU A 185 32.59 7.74 11.78
N PRO A 186 32.28 8.80 12.55
CA PRO A 186 32.21 8.71 14.00
C PRO A 186 31.26 7.59 14.44
N ALA A 187 31.70 6.79 15.40
CA ALA A 187 30.86 5.71 15.94
C ALA A 187 29.66 6.30 16.65
N CYS A 188 28.47 5.85 16.26
CA CYS A 188 27.21 6.16 16.95
C CYS A 188 26.84 5.00 17.87
N THR A 189 26.81 5.24 19.17
CA THR A 189 26.44 4.25 20.20
C THR A 189 25.08 4.51 20.83
N ASP A 190 24.33 5.48 20.32
CA ASP A 190 22.99 5.83 20.82
C ASP A 190 21.97 4.78 20.40
N LYS A 191 21.47 4.01 21.38
CA LYS A 191 20.44 3.00 21.17
C LYS A 191 19.14 3.55 20.58
N LYS A 192 18.82 4.83 20.85
CA LYS A 192 17.63 5.48 20.27
C LYS A 192 17.75 5.61 18.75
N VAL A 193 18.94 5.87 18.26
CA VAL A 193 19.20 5.93 16.81
C VAL A 193 19.00 4.56 16.18
N ASP A 194 19.49 3.49 16.78
CA ASP A 194 19.25 2.14 16.29
C ASP A 194 17.76 1.79 16.26
N GLU A 195 17.01 2.16 17.29
CA GLU A 195 15.55 1.94 17.35
C GLU A 195 14.79 2.80 16.31
N THR A 196 15.25 4.01 16.04
CA THR A 196 14.69 4.86 14.96
C THR A 196 14.86 4.18 13.61
N VAL A 197 16.07 3.72 13.28
CA VAL A 197 16.34 3.03 12.01
C VAL A 197 15.49 1.76 11.88
N LYS A 198 15.41 0.95 12.94
CA LYS A 198 14.55 -0.24 12.96
C LYS A 198 13.07 0.11 12.76
N THR A 199 12.61 1.19 13.37
CA THR A 199 11.23 1.67 13.21
C THR A 199 10.96 2.06 11.75
N HIS A 200 11.86 2.82 11.12
CA HIS A 200 11.75 3.18 9.72
C HIS A 200 11.69 1.95 8.81
N MET A 201 12.57 0.97 9.03
CA MET A 201 12.58 -0.28 8.26
C MET A 201 11.28 -1.09 8.45
N ARG A 202 10.76 -1.16 9.67
CA ARG A 202 9.48 -1.82 9.96
C ARG A 202 8.32 -1.14 9.25
N LEU A 203 8.25 0.19 9.30
CA LEU A 203 7.23 0.99 8.59
C LEU A 203 7.34 0.80 7.08
N ALA A 204 8.55 0.82 6.53
CA ALA A 204 8.81 0.54 5.12
C ALA A 204 8.28 -0.85 4.70
N SER A 205 8.54 -1.87 5.51
CA SER A 205 8.03 -3.22 5.27
C SER A 205 6.50 -3.28 5.31
N GLN A 206 5.85 -2.62 6.27
CA GLN A 206 4.40 -2.58 6.40
C GLN A 206 3.72 -1.86 5.22
N ILE A 207 4.37 -0.84 4.66
CA ILE A 207 3.91 -0.13 3.46
C ILE A 207 4.15 -0.96 2.21
N GLY A 208 5.21 -1.77 2.18
CA GLY A 208 5.66 -2.51 1.02
C GLY A 208 6.67 -1.75 0.17
N VAL A 209 7.50 -0.89 0.79
CA VAL A 209 8.62 -0.20 0.13
C VAL A 209 9.60 -1.24 -0.39
N ARG A 210 9.99 -1.13 -1.67
CA ARG A 210 10.91 -2.06 -2.34
C ARG A 210 12.18 -1.40 -2.86
N GLY A 211 12.20 -0.07 -2.86
CA GLY A 211 13.31 0.74 -3.36
C GLY A 211 13.16 2.18 -2.95
N THR A 212 14.15 2.98 -3.32
CA THR A 212 14.22 4.40 -3.01
C THR A 212 14.54 5.22 -4.26
N PRO A 213 14.08 6.47 -4.33
CA PRO A 213 13.16 7.11 -3.39
C PRO A 213 11.71 6.65 -3.60
N LEU A 214 10.91 6.67 -2.53
CA LEU A 214 9.46 6.54 -2.62
C LEU A 214 8.84 7.76 -1.96
N PHE A 215 7.98 8.48 -2.66
CA PHE A 215 7.35 9.69 -2.14
C PHE A 215 5.85 9.53 -1.92
N TYR A 216 5.32 10.26 -0.93
CA TYR A 216 3.89 10.51 -0.78
C TYR A 216 3.67 12.02 -0.65
N ILE A 217 2.90 12.57 -1.58
CA ILE A 217 2.66 14.02 -1.71
C ILE A 217 1.18 14.22 -2.06
N LYS A 218 0.44 15.02 -1.28
CA LYS A 218 -0.97 15.35 -1.55
C LYS A 218 -1.84 14.14 -1.94
N GLY A 219 -1.67 13.00 -1.26
CA GLY A 219 -2.46 11.78 -1.52
C GLY A 219 -1.93 10.86 -2.63
N GLN A 220 -0.88 11.24 -3.34
CA GLN A 220 -0.28 10.46 -4.43
C GLN A 220 1.06 9.83 -4.01
N VAL A 221 1.32 8.63 -4.52
CA VAL A 221 2.60 7.92 -4.35
C VAL A 221 3.40 7.99 -5.64
N PHE A 222 4.69 8.31 -5.52
CA PHE A 222 5.66 8.28 -6.61
C PHE A 222 6.73 7.23 -6.26
N ASP A 223 6.82 6.20 -7.09
CA ASP A 223 7.81 5.12 -6.98
C ASP A 223 9.01 5.45 -7.87
N GLY A 224 9.93 6.24 -7.32
CA GLY A 224 11.03 6.89 -8.00
C GLY A 224 10.91 8.41 -8.02
N PHE A 225 11.94 9.08 -8.55
CA PHE A 225 11.96 10.53 -8.68
C PHE A 225 11.49 10.98 -10.07
N GLU A 226 10.29 11.53 -10.10
CA GLU A 226 9.61 12.04 -11.30
C GLU A 226 9.43 13.57 -11.20
N PRO A 227 10.48 14.37 -11.43
CA PRO A 227 10.48 15.81 -11.11
C PRO A 227 9.35 16.59 -11.76
N SER A 228 9.04 16.32 -13.03
CA SER A 228 7.97 17.02 -13.75
C SER A 228 6.57 16.75 -13.16
N ALA A 229 6.29 15.50 -12.78
CA ALA A 229 5.02 15.13 -12.19
C ALA A 229 4.89 15.68 -10.76
N ILE A 230 5.97 15.60 -9.98
CA ILE A 230 6.05 16.15 -8.62
C ILE A 230 5.89 17.68 -8.65
N GLU A 231 6.60 18.37 -9.55
CA GLU A 231 6.51 19.83 -9.69
C GLU A 231 5.10 20.30 -10.05
N LYS A 232 4.43 19.60 -10.98
CA LYS A 232 3.05 19.89 -11.34
C LYS A 232 2.13 19.76 -10.10
N LEU A 233 2.25 18.67 -9.35
CA LEU A 233 1.44 18.44 -8.15
C LEU A 233 1.70 19.46 -7.04
N LEU A 234 2.93 19.96 -6.91
CA LEU A 234 3.28 20.95 -5.89
C LEU A 234 2.73 22.34 -6.21
N LYS A 235 2.53 22.67 -7.51
CA LYS A 235 1.97 23.97 -7.96
C LYS A 235 0.44 24.05 -7.86
N ASP A 236 -0.24 22.92 -7.97
CA ASP A 236 -1.70 22.79 -7.80
C ASP A 236 -2.10 22.89 -6.30
#